data_1f8caa624c9a8a8ade7faf581003b394
#
_entry.id   1f8caa624c9a8a8ade7faf581003b394
#
_cell.length_a   1.000
_cell.length_b   1.000
_cell.length_c   1.000
_cell.angle_alpha   90.00
_cell.angle_beta   90.00
_cell.angle_gamma   90.00
#
_symmetry.space_group_name_H-M   'P 1'
#
loop_
_entity.id
_entity.type
_entity.pdbx_description
1 polymer ?
#
loop_
_entity_poly.entity_id
_entity_poly.type
_entity_poly.pdbx_seq_one_letter_code
_entity_poly.pdbx_strand_id
1 'polypeptide(L)'
;MAKQGTILVVDDNKAVLNALEMLLAGVFREVITLRTPNQIEAILESGRVDVVLLDMNFSAGINTGNEGLYWLSRIKEYAAEIPVVLFTAYADID
;
A
#
# COMPACT_ATOMS: atom_id res chain seq x y z
N MET A 1 -13.30 13.57 16.82
CA MET A 1 -12.87 12.19 17.02
C MET A 1 -11.41 12.02 16.67
N ALA A 2 -10.66 11.36 17.49
CA ALA A 2 -9.25 11.23 17.25
C ALA A 2 -8.99 10.25 16.12
N LYS A 3 -8.03 10.58 15.27
CA LYS A 3 -7.62 9.67 14.22
C LYS A 3 -6.78 8.58 14.85
N GLN A 4 -6.88 7.39 14.33
CA GLN A 4 -6.15 6.26 14.86
C GLN A 4 -5.54 5.44 13.77
N GLY A 5 -4.42 4.82 14.09
CA GLY A 5 -3.82 3.84 13.23
C GLY A 5 -2.87 4.43 12.21
N THR A 6 -2.08 3.55 11.65
CA THR A 6 -1.11 3.91 10.63
C THR A 6 -1.39 3.05 9.40
N ILE A 7 -1.49 3.69 8.25
CA ILE A 7 -1.68 2.97 7.01
C ILE A 7 -0.44 3.14 6.15
N LEU A 8 -0.02 2.04 5.52
CA LEU A 8 1.08 2.05 4.58
C LEU A 8 0.49 1.95 3.18
N VAL A 9 0.81 2.91 2.32
CA VAL A 9 0.31 2.94 0.95
C VAL A 9 1.48 2.71 0.01
N VAL A 10 1.38 1.72 -0.86
CA VAL A 10 2.47 1.39 -1.77
C VAL A 10 1.96 1.49 -3.20
N ASP A 11 2.52 2.40 -3.97
CA ASP A 11 2.13 2.64 -5.36
C ASP A 11 3.29 3.36 -6.03
N ASP A 12 3.65 2.97 -7.25
CA ASP A 12 4.76 3.60 -7.93
C ASP A 12 4.37 4.93 -8.60
N ASN A 13 3.10 5.29 -8.58
CA ASN A 13 2.64 6.54 -9.17
C ASN A 13 2.57 7.62 -8.09
N LYS A 14 3.44 8.61 -8.21
CA LYS A 14 3.53 9.64 -7.19
C LYS A 14 2.24 10.43 -7.05
N ALA A 15 1.56 10.69 -8.15
CA ALA A 15 0.31 11.45 -8.08
C ALA A 15 -0.77 10.69 -7.31
N VAL A 16 -0.81 9.38 -7.48
CA VAL A 16 -1.75 8.56 -6.75
C VAL A 16 -1.40 8.57 -5.27
N LEU A 17 -0.12 8.45 -4.94
CA LEU A 17 0.30 8.48 -3.54
C LEU A 17 -0.06 9.80 -2.89
N ASN A 18 0.15 10.91 -3.59
CA ASN A 18 -0.17 12.22 -3.03
C ASN A 18 -1.67 12.35 -2.78
N ALA A 19 -2.49 11.89 -3.73
CA ALA A 19 -3.93 11.98 -3.57
C ALA A 19 -4.42 11.12 -2.42
N LEU A 20 -3.89 9.90 -2.31
CA LEU A 20 -4.29 9.01 -1.24
C LEU A 20 -3.82 9.51 0.11
N GLU A 21 -2.63 10.10 0.16
CA GLU A 21 -2.13 10.65 1.41
C GLU A 21 -3.04 11.74 1.92
N MET A 22 -3.48 12.63 1.03
CA MET A 22 -4.37 13.71 1.44
C MET A 22 -5.71 13.17 1.92
N LEU A 23 -6.23 12.17 1.23
CA LEU A 23 -7.51 11.61 1.56
C LEU A 23 -7.44 10.84 2.88
N LEU A 24 -6.42 10.02 3.02
CA LEU A 24 -6.33 9.14 4.18
C LEU A 24 -5.85 9.86 5.44
N ALA A 25 -5.21 11.00 5.27
CA ALA A 25 -4.79 11.79 6.43
C ALA A 25 -5.99 12.25 7.26
N GLY A 26 -7.18 12.25 6.69
CA GLY A 26 -8.37 12.59 7.44
C GLY A 26 -8.90 11.44 8.28
N VAL A 27 -8.40 10.23 8.05
CA VAL A 27 -8.89 9.04 8.69
C VAL A 27 -7.86 8.41 9.61
N PHE A 28 -6.61 8.36 9.16
CA PHE A 28 -5.55 7.71 9.91
C PHE A 28 -4.65 8.74 10.58
N ARG A 29 -4.07 8.33 11.71
CA ARG A 29 -3.15 9.21 12.41
C ARG A 29 -1.86 9.39 11.61
N GLU A 30 -1.41 8.36 10.92
CA GLU A 30 -0.20 8.43 10.15
C GLU A 30 -0.38 7.71 8.82
N VAL A 31 0.08 8.33 7.74
CA VAL A 31 0.04 7.73 6.42
C VAL A 31 1.48 7.65 5.92
N ILE A 32 1.97 6.43 5.67
CA ILE A 32 3.30 6.23 5.17
C ILE A 32 3.17 5.83 3.71
N THR A 33 3.91 6.47 2.83
CA THR A 33 3.82 6.17 1.41
C THR A 33 5.15 5.62 0.91
N LEU A 34 5.08 4.62 0.03
CA LEU A 34 6.24 4.05 -0.60
C LEU A 34 6.00 3.96 -2.09
N ARG A 35 7.01 4.30 -2.88
CA ARG A 35 6.91 4.19 -4.32
C ARG A 35 7.43 2.85 -4.83
N THR A 36 8.03 2.06 -3.97
CA THR A 36 8.57 0.77 -4.35
C THR A 36 8.28 -0.22 -3.24
N PRO A 37 7.97 -1.47 -3.56
CA PRO A 37 7.68 -2.45 -2.53
C PRO A 37 8.90 -2.96 -1.78
N ASN A 38 10.10 -2.59 -2.22
CA ASN A 38 11.30 -3.13 -1.62
C ASN A 38 11.46 -2.79 -0.16
N GLN A 39 10.82 -1.74 0.31
CA GLN A 39 10.97 -1.31 1.69
C GLN A 39 9.81 -1.73 2.58
N ILE A 40 8.88 -2.50 2.06
CA ILE A 40 7.71 -2.89 2.83
C ILE A 40 8.10 -3.62 4.09
N GLU A 41 8.98 -4.61 3.98
CA GLU A 41 9.34 -5.42 5.14
C GLU A 41 10.00 -4.58 6.23
N ALA A 42 10.86 -3.66 5.82
CA ALA A 42 11.54 -2.79 6.80
C ALA A 42 10.52 -1.92 7.55
N ILE A 43 9.53 -1.42 6.83
CA ILE A 43 8.50 -0.60 7.46
C ILE A 43 7.64 -1.44 8.39
N LEU A 44 7.31 -2.67 7.99
CA LEU A 44 6.49 -3.53 8.82
C LEU A 44 7.22 -3.96 10.09
N GLU A 45 8.54 -4.06 10.03
CA GLU A 45 9.31 -4.39 11.20
C GLU A 45 9.18 -3.35 12.31
N SER A 46 8.83 -2.14 11.95
CA SER A 46 8.67 -1.10 12.95
C SER A 46 7.51 -1.38 13.89
N GLY A 47 6.58 -2.23 13.47
CA GLY A 47 5.43 -2.54 14.29
C GLY A 47 4.37 -1.46 14.33
N ARG A 48 4.51 -0.42 13.51
CA ARG A 48 3.57 0.70 13.56
C ARG A 48 2.42 0.60 12.58
N VAL A 49 2.53 -0.28 11.60
CA VAL A 49 1.55 -0.32 10.52
C VAL A 49 0.36 -1.18 10.91
N ASP A 50 -0.82 -0.65 10.74
CA ASP A 50 -2.06 -1.35 11.06
C ASP A 50 -2.77 -1.90 9.84
N VAL A 51 -2.55 -1.30 8.67
CA VAL A 51 -3.18 -1.78 7.45
C VAL A 51 -2.30 -1.36 6.27
N VAL A 52 -2.28 -2.17 5.21
CA VAL A 52 -1.50 -1.88 4.01
C VAL A 52 -2.44 -1.73 2.83
N LEU A 53 -2.25 -0.67 2.07
CA LEU A 53 -2.98 -0.44 0.82
C LEU A 53 -1.95 -0.63 -0.28
N LEU A 54 -2.11 -1.68 -1.07
CA LEU A 54 -1.08 -2.13 -1.99
C LEU A 54 -1.58 -2.07 -3.42
N ASP A 55 -0.82 -1.38 -4.28
CA ASP A 55 -1.13 -1.35 -5.69
C ASP A 55 -0.85 -2.72 -6.31
N MET A 56 -1.68 -3.13 -7.22
CA MET A 56 -1.52 -4.42 -7.87
C MET A 56 -0.43 -4.39 -8.95
N ASN A 57 -0.10 -3.24 -9.47
CA ASN A 57 0.85 -3.12 -10.56
C ASN A 57 1.93 -2.11 -10.24
N PHE A 58 3.17 -2.58 -10.11
CA PHE A 58 4.27 -1.69 -9.78
C PHE A 58 5.15 -1.32 -10.97
N SER A 59 5.13 -2.11 -12.02
CA SER A 59 5.99 -1.83 -13.14
C SER A 59 5.17 -1.20 -14.24
N ALA A 60 5.51 0.01 -14.59
CA ALA A 60 4.82 0.69 -15.66
C ALA A 60 4.93 -0.13 -16.94
N GLY A 61 3.84 -0.32 -17.60
CA GLY A 61 3.83 -1.05 -18.84
C GLY A 61 3.71 -2.55 -18.71
N ILE A 62 3.78 -3.08 -17.49
CA ILE A 62 3.63 -4.50 -17.29
C ILE A 62 2.50 -4.69 -16.31
N ASN A 63 1.30 -4.82 -16.81
CA ASN A 63 0.13 -4.85 -15.98
C ASN A 63 -0.41 -6.24 -15.85
N THR A 64 0.36 -7.12 -15.27
CA THR A 64 -0.07 -8.49 -15.11
C THR A 64 -0.83 -8.72 -13.81
N GLY A 65 -0.68 -7.82 -12.85
CA GLY A 65 -1.29 -8.01 -11.54
C GLY A 65 -0.53 -8.97 -10.66
N ASN A 66 0.49 -9.63 -11.21
CA ASN A 66 1.20 -10.64 -10.43
C ASN A 66 2.07 -10.02 -9.36
N GLU A 67 2.53 -8.80 -9.58
CA GLU A 67 3.40 -8.16 -8.60
C GLU A 67 2.66 -7.86 -7.32
N GLY A 68 1.43 -7.38 -7.42
CA GLY A 68 0.65 -7.12 -6.22
C GLY A 68 0.37 -8.39 -5.45
N LEU A 69 0.05 -9.47 -6.17
CA LEU A 69 -0.22 -10.74 -5.52
C LEU A 69 1.03 -11.31 -4.86
N TYR A 70 2.18 -11.13 -5.51
CA TYR A 70 3.45 -11.58 -4.95
C TYR A 70 3.72 -10.87 -3.62
N TRP A 71 3.56 -9.55 -3.60
CA TRP A 71 3.83 -8.80 -2.39
C TRP A 71 2.79 -9.05 -1.32
N LEU A 72 1.55 -9.31 -1.71
CA LEU A 72 0.53 -9.71 -0.76
C LEU A 72 0.96 -10.98 -0.02
N SER A 73 1.43 -11.97 -0.76
CA SER A 73 1.91 -13.21 -0.15
C SER A 73 3.07 -12.97 0.80
N ARG A 74 4.01 -12.12 0.38
CA ARG A 74 5.15 -11.82 1.24
C ARG A 74 4.73 -11.12 2.52
N ILE A 75 3.82 -10.19 2.41
CA ILE A 75 3.36 -9.47 3.59
C ILE A 75 2.64 -10.43 4.53
N LYS A 76 1.83 -11.33 3.99
CA LYS A 76 1.10 -12.26 4.82
C LYS A 76 2.03 -13.26 5.49
N GLU A 77 3.12 -13.62 4.86
CA GLU A 77 4.11 -14.48 5.50
C GLU A 77 4.81 -13.75 6.64
N TYR A 78 5.06 -12.47 6.43
CA TYR A 78 5.83 -11.69 7.38
C TYR A 78 4.98 -11.17 8.53
N ALA A 79 3.76 -10.75 8.24
CA ALA A 79 2.88 -10.15 9.23
C ALA A 79 1.45 -10.56 8.93
N ALA A 80 1.12 -11.79 9.27
CA ALA A 80 -0.16 -12.38 8.88
C ALA A 80 -1.36 -11.63 9.44
N GLU A 81 -1.18 -10.94 10.55
CA GLU A 81 -2.30 -10.26 11.19
C GLU A 81 -2.63 -8.90 10.58
N ILE A 82 -1.78 -8.39 9.70
CA ILE A 82 -2.03 -7.07 9.13
C ILE A 82 -2.90 -7.20 7.90
N PRO A 83 -4.07 -6.55 7.86
CA PRO A 83 -4.91 -6.60 6.68
C PRO A 83 -4.27 -5.86 5.52
N VAL A 84 -4.41 -6.43 4.32
CA VAL A 84 -3.86 -5.83 3.12
C VAL A 84 -5.00 -5.65 2.14
N VAL A 85 -5.16 -4.44 1.62
CA VAL A 85 -6.16 -4.12 0.63
C VAL A 85 -5.45 -3.89 -0.69
N LEU A 86 -5.84 -4.65 -1.71
CA LEU A 86 -5.27 -4.49 -3.04
C LEU A 86 -6.12 -3.52 -3.84
N PHE A 87 -5.47 -2.69 -4.63
CA PHE A 87 -6.21 -1.76 -5.47
C PHE A 87 -5.44 -1.54 -6.78
N THR A 88 -6.13 -0.96 -7.76
CA THR A 88 -5.48 -0.57 -8.98
C THR A 88 -5.81 0.88 -9.22
N ALA A 89 -4.78 1.63 -9.57
CA ALA A 89 -4.92 3.06 -9.71
C ALA A 89 -5.66 3.43 -10.97
N TYR A 90 -5.67 2.59 -11.98
CA TYR A 90 -6.44 2.90 -13.15
C TYR A 90 -7.25 1.69 -13.53
N ALA A 91 -8.44 1.99 -13.92
CA ALA A 91 -9.35 0.98 -14.31
C ALA A 91 -9.21 0.86 -15.77
N ASP A 92 -8.94 -0.29 -16.19
CA ASP A 92 -8.89 -0.55 -17.53
C ASP A 92 -10.22 -0.90 -17.96
N ILE A 93 -10.92 0.03 -18.41
CA ILE A 93 -12.17 -0.19 -18.68
C ILE A 93 -12.39 -0.49 -19.98
N ASP A 94 -11.94 -0.62 -20.74
CA ASP A 94 -12.33 -0.85 -21.93
C ASP A 94 -12.31 -1.64 -22.47
#